data_bb1f05d372bcb20682a12a1203f6616a
#
_entry.id   bb1f05d372bcb20682a12a1203f6616a
#
_cell.length_a   1.000
_cell.length_b   1.000
_cell.length_c   1.000
_cell.angle_alpha   90.00
_cell.angle_beta   90.00
_cell.angle_gamma   90.00
#
_symmetry.space_group_name_H-M   'P 1'
#
loop_
_entity.id
_entity.type
_entity.pdbx_description
1 polymer ?
#
loop_
_entity_poly.entity_id
_entity_poly.type
_entity_poly.pdbx_seq_one_letter_code
_entity_poly.pdbx_strand_id
1 'polypeptide(L)'
;MKFRILFFLLLINSYPFFGQIPINNLVGIESISNINSEFFEYNGYINKNKNFIFFNRSNDPNNVGGIKDQGDVWYSKKVFDNLWTSPENMLELNDQENNLLLGIENQNIIVFTNGEVNIYNITDAGTKLISNSFIKYYKSNSNILSGSISEDKKLIVLSADSYGSYGVEDLYVSKKLNDSTWSSLINLGSSINTSYQETYPYLSSDNSRVFFSSNGYDGYGGFDIFYSDRQDDSWKQWSQPINLGNKINSEGSENSFIYDSNSNIISFSSSKNSIGNSDLKFYYLNLDKNDLPSSDITNFSSIEDGQKIILNKVFFYQSSHELLNESFDQLDLIFNFLNENQNLTVFLEGHTDNIGNAKKNLELSGKRVQTVKKYLITKGINKKRIDGKGFGGERPLISNKSSSSNKLNRRVEIIFNKTM
;
A
#
# COMPACT_ATOMS: atom_id res chain seq x y z
N MET A 1 -51.14 -52.51 15.19
CA MET A 1 -49.84 -52.12 14.56
C MET A 1 -49.79 -50.60 14.55
N LYS A 2 -49.03 -50.00 15.48
CA LYS A 2 -48.80 -48.54 15.53
C LYS A 2 -47.44 -48.24 14.90
N PHE A 3 -47.44 -47.59 13.74
CA PHE A 3 -46.24 -47.07 13.11
C PHE A 3 -45.81 -45.84 13.89
N ARG A 4 -44.60 -45.89 14.50
CA ARG A 4 -43.87 -44.74 15.02
C ARG A 4 -43.04 -44.18 13.88
N ILE A 5 -43.42 -43.00 13.38
CA ILE A 5 -42.59 -42.20 12.47
C ILE A 5 -41.53 -41.53 13.33
N LEU A 6 -40.29 -41.93 13.13
CA LEU A 6 -39.13 -41.29 13.73
C LEU A 6 -38.75 -40.07 12.89
N PHE A 7 -39.04 -38.87 13.38
CA PHE A 7 -38.56 -37.64 12.77
C PHE A 7 -37.05 -37.50 13.11
N PHE A 8 -36.19 -37.71 12.14
CA PHE A 8 -34.80 -37.24 12.20
C PHE A 8 -34.84 -35.74 11.98
N LEU A 9 -34.71 -34.96 13.06
CA LEU A 9 -34.33 -33.57 12.99
C LEU A 9 -32.87 -33.50 12.54
N LEU A 10 -32.64 -33.29 11.25
CA LEU A 10 -31.36 -32.76 10.75
C LEU A 10 -31.20 -31.38 11.34
N LEU A 11 -30.39 -31.28 12.41
CA LEU A 11 -29.79 -30.03 12.82
C LEU A 11 -28.84 -29.59 11.69
N ILE A 12 -29.40 -28.85 10.74
CA ILE A 12 -28.60 -28.04 9.85
C ILE A 12 -27.98 -26.96 10.77
N ASN A 13 -26.75 -27.20 11.23
CA ASN A 13 -25.93 -26.13 11.74
C ASN A 13 -25.81 -25.10 10.62
N SER A 14 -26.68 -24.11 10.64
CA SER A 14 -26.49 -22.90 9.84
C SER A 14 -25.25 -22.17 10.38
N TYR A 15 -24.08 -22.57 9.92
CA TYR A 15 -22.95 -21.66 9.97
C TYR A 15 -23.42 -20.36 9.31
N PRO A 16 -23.20 -19.20 9.92
CA PRO A 16 -23.54 -17.96 9.26
C PRO A 16 -22.78 -17.96 7.93
N PHE A 17 -23.54 -17.88 6.85
CA PHE A 17 -23.02 -17.68 5.51
C PHE A 17 -22.30 -16.32 5.55
N PHE A 18 -21.01 -16.30 5.88
CA PHE A 18 -20.19 -15.13 5.66
C PHE A 18 -20.12 -14.95 4.16
N GLY A 19 -21.00 -14.07 3.68
CA GLY A 19 -21.17 -13.78 2.27
C GLY A 19 -19.83 -13.43 1.65
N GLN A 20 -19.71 -13.71 0.36
CA GLN A 20 -18.65 -13.13 -0.49
C GLN A 20 -18.46 -11.69 -0.05
N ILE A 21 -17.21 -11.24 0.15
CA ILE A 21 -16.96 -9.80 0.28
C ILE A 21 -17.67 -9.19 -0.93
N PRO A 22 -18.75 -8.40 -0.74
CA PRO A 22 -19.52 -7.93 -1.88
C PRO A 22 -18.69 -6.87 -2.60
N ILE A 23 -17.76 -7.29 -3.47
CA ILE A 23 -16.93 -6.43 -4.30
C ILE A 23 -17.80 -5.83 -5.43
N ASN A 24 -18.94 -5.25 -5.05
CA ASN A 24 -19.89 -4.71 -6.03
C ASN A 24 -19.54 -3.30 -6.46
N ASN A 25 -19.10 -2.46 -5.52
CA ASN A 25 -18.69 -1.08 -5.78
C ASN A 25 -17.32 -0.81 -5.20
N LEU A 26 -16.33 -0.64 -6.07
CA LEU A 26 -14.99 -0.20 -5.72
C LEU A 26 -14.82 1.25 -6.11
N VAL A 27 -14.51 2.10 -5.14
CA VAL A 27 -14.18 3.51 -5.38
C VAL A 27 -12.71 3.71 -5.08
N GLY A 28 -11.92 3.94 -6.14
CA GLY A 28 -10.48 4.13 -6.02
C GLY A 28 -10.12 5.36 -5.18
N ILE A 29 -9.11 5.22 -4.33
CA ILE A 29 -8.51 6.33 -3.59
C ILE A 29 -7.33 6.86 -4.42
N GLU A 30 -7.63 7.60 -5.48
CA GLU A 30 -6.63 8.07 -6.46
C GLU A 30 -5.54 8.97 -5.88
N SER A 31 -5.82 9.63 -4.75
CA SER A 31 -4.86 10.51 -4.08
C SER A 31 -3.61 9.81 -3.56
N ILE A 32 -3.66 8.49 -3.41
CA ILE A 32 -2.58 7.67 -2.90
C ILE A 32 -1.62 7.19 -4.01
N SER A 33 -1.93 7.45 -5.27
CA SER A 33 -1.12 6.99 -6.41
C SER A 33 0.33 7.52 -6.41
N ASN A 34 0.64 8.56 -5.64
CA ASN A 34 1.99 9.12 -5.53
C ASN A 34 2.96 8.26 -4.70
N ILE A 35 2.48 7.22 -4.02
CA ILE A 35 3.35 6.27 -3.32
C ILE A 35 4.01 5.27 -4.27
N ASN A 36 3.45 5.08 -5.46
CA ASN A 36 3.94 4.13 -6.44
C ASN A 36 5.18 4.63 -7.18
N SER A 37 6.04 3.70 -7.56
CA SER A 37 7.33 3.96 -8.19
C SER A 37 7.60 3.01 -9.37
N GLU A 38 8.82 2.97 -9.89
CA GLU A 38 9.23 1.97 -10.89
C GLU A 38 9.50 0.58 -10.27
N PHE A 39 9.43 0.44 -8.96
CA PHE A 39 9.70 -0.79 -8.22
C PHE A 39 8.41 -1.55 -7.93
N PHE A 40 8.45 -2.50 -6.99
CA PHE A 40 7.30 -3.30 -6.62
C PHE A 40 6.83 -2.90 -5.22
N GLU A 41 5.65 -2.27 -5.14
CA GLU A 41 4.99 -1.93 -3.89
C GLU A 41 3.97 -3.02 -3.51
N TYR A 42 3.98 -3.42 -2.22
CA TYR A 42 3.08 -4.44 -1.68
C TYR A 42 2.79 -4.23 -0.19
N ASN A 43 1.88 -5.00 0.39
CA ASN A 43 1.48 -4.93 1.80
C ASN A 43 1.10 -3.51 2.25
N GLY A 44 0.18 -2.89 1.54
CA GLY A 44 -0.25 -1.53 1.82
C GLY A 44 -1.28 -1.45 2.95
N TYR A 45 -0.92 -0.82 4.06
CA TYR A 45 -1.78 -0.58 5.22
C TYR A 45 -2.03 0.90 5.43
N ILE A 46 -3.28 1.28 5.68
CA ILE A 46 -3.65 2.63 6.14
C ILE A 46 -3.92 2.54 7.65
N ASN A 47 -3.31 3.41 8.44
CA ASN A 47 -3.56 3.41 9.88
C ASN A 47 -4.99 3.89 10.22
N LYS A 48 -5.47 3.57 11.44
CA LYS A 48 -6.83 3.86 11.90
C LYS A 48 -7.26 5.32 11.71
N ASN A 49 -6.34 6.27 11.91
CA ASN A 49 -6.62 7.70 11.74
C ASN A 49 -6.54 8.15 10.28
N LYS A 50 -6.23 7.25 9.35
CA LYS A 50 -6.08 7.50 7.91
C LYS A 50 -5.09 8.63 7.58
N ASN A 51 -4.05 8.80 8.41
CA ASN A 51 -3.02 9.83 8.25
C ASN A 51 -1.63 9.27 7.90
N PHE A 52 -1.46 7.94 7.92
CA PHE A 52 -0.27 7.24 7.46
C PHE A 52 -0.64 6.06 6.59
N ILE A 53 0.17 5.83 5.56
CA ILE A 53 0.22 4.61 4.77
C ILE A 53 1.59 4.00 5.01
N PHE A 54 1.60 2.72 5.36
CA PHE A 54 2.80 1.91 5.46
C PHE A 54 2.74 0.81 4.41
N PHE A 55 3.86 0.50 3.80
CA PHE A 55 3.92 -0.52 2.75
C PHE A 55 5.34 -1.05 2.59
N ASN A 56 5.48 -2.20 1.94
CA ASN A 56 6.77 -2.69 1.52
C ASN A 56 7.10 -2.21 0.09
N ARG A 57 8.38 -1.94 -0.15
CA ARG A 57 8.91 -1.70 -1.49
C ARG A 57 10.15 -2.55 -1.70
N SER A 58 10.17 -3.34 -2.79
CA SER A 58 11.31 -4.19 -3.13
C SER A 58 12.16 -3.60 -4.25
N ASN A 59 13.45 -3.94 -4.21
CA ASN A 59 14.43 -3.62 -5.25
C ASN A 59 14.64 -2.11 -5.49
N ASP A 60 14.25 -1.24 -4.54
CA ASP A 60 14.56 0.19 -4.59
C ASP A 60 16.04 0.39 -4.20
N PRO A 61 16.83 1.18 -4.96
CA PRO A 61 18.21 1.52 -4.59
C PRO A 61 18.36 2.20 -3.22
N ASN A 62 17.26 2.80 -2.71
CA ASN A 62 17.22 3.44 -1.40
C ASN A 62 16.79 2.49 -0.27
N ASN A 63 16.54 1.22 -0.55
CA ASN A 63 16.42 0.20 0.48
C ASN A 63 17.78 0.02 1.19
N VAL A 64 17.77 -0.40 2.45
CA VAL A 64 18.99 -0.57 3.26
C VAL A 64 19.93 -1.60 2.64
N GLY A 65 19.40 -2.69 2.11
CA GLY A 65 20.13 -3.70 1.32
C GLY A 65 20.31 -3.33 -0.17
N GLY A 66 19.80 -2.18 -0.59
CA GLY A 66 19.88 -1.67 -1.96
C GLY A 66 19.02 -2.45 -2.94
N ILE A 67 19.38 -2.44 -4.23
CA ILE A 67 18.59 -3.03 -5.34
C ILE A 67 18.37 -4.56 -5.22
N LYS A 68 19.10 -5.25 -4.36
CA LYS A 68 18.91 -6.69 -4.10
C LYS A 68 17.96 -6.97 -2.96
N ASP A 69 17.60 -5.95 -2.21
CA ASP A 69 16.68 -6.05 -1.09
C ASP A 69 15.26 -6.28 -1.58
N GLN A 70 14.64 -7.36 -1.09
CA GLN A 70 13.31 -7.79 -1.51
C GLN A 70 12.19 -7.04 -0.79
N GLY A 71 12.49 -6.22 0.21
CA GLY A 71 11.48 -5.39 0.83
C GLY A 71 11.92 -4.68 2.10
N ASP A 72 11.91 -3.36 2.03
CA ASP A 72 11.94 -2.46 3.17
C ASP A 72 10.54 -1.95 3.49
N VAL A 73 10.33 -1.55 4.73
CA VAL A 73 9.13 -0.83 5.15
C VAL A 73 9.29 0.65 4.81
N TRP A 74 8.33 1.16 4.06
CA TRP A 74 8.21 2.56 3.67
C TRP A 74 6.93 3.16 4.22
N TYR A 75 6.87 4.48 4.32
CA TYR A 75 5.65 5.18 4.72
C TYR A 75 5.43 6.46 3.90
N SER A 76 4.18 6.89 3.89
CA SER A 76 3.76 8.21 3.42
C SER A 76 2.78 8.79 4.43
N LYS A 77 2.90 10.09 4.70
CA LYS A 77 2.06 10.80 5.66
C LYS A 77 1.03 11.65 4.94
N LYS A 78 -0.20 11.62 5.41
CA LYS A 78 -1.26 12.50 4.92
C LYS A 78 -1.00 13.92 5.43
N VAL A 79 -0.95 14.87 4.53
CA VAL A 79 -0.74 16.28 4.86
C VAL A 79 -2.08 16.98 5.09
N PHE A 80 -2.97 16.85 4.11
CA PHE A 80 -4.37 17.24 4.22
C PHE A 80 -5.19 16.56 3.11
N ASP A 81 -6.48 16.36 3.32
CA ASP A 81 -7.44 15.71 2.41
C ASP A 81 -6.84 14.58 1.58
N ASN A 82 -6.60 14.85 0.31
CA ASN A 82 -6.07 13.90 -0.65
C ASN A 82 -4.59 14.14 -0.98
N LEU A 83 -3.85 14.83 -0.12
CA LEU A 83 -2.43 15.11 -0.32
C LEU A 83 -1.55 14.33 0.65
N TRP A 84 -0.62 13.57 0.11
CA TRP A 84 0.30 12.71 0.82
C TRP A 84 1.74 13.12 0.55
N THR A 85 2.65 12.92 1.52
CA THR A 85 4.09 13.13 1.30
C THR A 85 4.63 12.18 0.25
N SER A 86 5.80 12.52 -0.31
CA SER A 86 6.59 11.51 -1.01
C SER A 86 6.95 10.37 -0.03
N PRO A 87 6.98 9.11 -0.49
CA PRO A 87 7.37 7.99 0.36
C PRO A 87 8.78 8.14 0.92
N GLU A 88 8.94 7.73 2.16
CA GLU A 88 10.21 7.71 2.87
C GLU A 88 10.48 6.30 3.43
N ASN A 89 11.74 5.86 3.33
CA ASN A 89 12.18 4.59 3.90
C ASN A 89 12.27 4.70 5.42
N MET A 90 11.71 3.74 6.16
CA MET A 90 11.77 3.69 7.61
C MET A 90 13.09 3.03 8.08
N LEU A 91 14.21 3.73 7.91
CA LEU A 91 15.55 3.24 8.20
C LEU A 91 15.72 2.61 9.60
N GLU A 92 14.90 3.02 10.57
CA GLU A 92 14.95 2.51 11.95
C GLU A 92 14.32 1.12 12.11
N LEU A 93 13.53 0.67 11.12
CA LEU A 93 12.87 -0.64 11.10
C LEU A 93 13.54 -1.61 10.14
N ASN A 94 14.36 -1.10 9.24
CA ASN A 94 14.93 -1.84 8.13
C ASN A 94 16.41 -2.13 8.36
N ASP A 95 16.87 -3.27 7.88
CA ASP A 95 18.26 -3.70 7.86
C ASP A 95 18.64 -4.23 6.45
N GLN A 96 19.73 -4.97 6.32
CA GLN A 96 20.17 -5.53 5.04
C GLN A 96 19.40 -6.79 4.61
N GLU A 97 18.53 -7.29 5.50
CA GLU A 97 17.67 -8.43 5.24
C GLU A 97 16.31 -7.96 4.70
N ASN A 98 15.48 -8.90 4.31
CA ASN A 98 14.12 -8.60 3.89
C ASN A 98 13.22 -8.27 5.10
N ASN A 99 12.75 -7.04 5.20
CA ASN A 99 11.94 -6.53 6.30
C ASN A 99 10.46 -6.49 5.90
N LEU A 100 9.72 -7.55 6.22
CA LEU A 100 8.32 -7.69 5.84
C LEU A 100 7.38 -6.99 6.82
N LEU A 101 6.59 -6.06 6.35
CA LEU A 101 5.48 -5.47 7.09
C LEU A 101 4.34 -6.48 7.24
N LEU A 102 4.17 -7.06 8.44
CA LEU A 102 3.08 -8.01 8.71
C LEU A 102 1.75 -7.32 8.99
N GLY A 103 1.78 -6.09 9.50
CA GLY A 103 0.58 -5.36 9.86
C GLY A 103 0.86 -4.16 10.74
N ILE A 104 -0.20 -3.41 11.02
CA ILE A 104 -0.18 -2.24 11.90
C ILE A 104 -1.28 -2.34 12.96
N GLU A 105 -1.05 -1.75 14.12
CA GLU A 105 -2.04 -1.63 15.19
C GLU A 105 -1.86 -0.32 15.94
N ASN A 106 -2.77 0.61 15.79
CA ASN A 106 -2.67 1.96 16.33
C ASN A 106 -1.37 2.67 15.87
N GLN A 107 -0.41 2.84 16.79
CA GLN A 107 0.94 3.39 16.54
C GLN A 107 2.01 2.30 16.45
N ASN A 108 1.62 1.02 16.49
CA ASN A 108 2.56 -0.08 16.42
C ASN A 108 2.66 -0.60 14.99
N ILE A 109 3.89 -0.84 14.54
CA ILE A 109 4.22 -1.51 13.29
C ILE A 109 4.83 -2.86 13.63
N ILE A 110 4.37 -3.90 12.94
CA ILE A 110 4.80 -5.27 13.16
C ILE A 110 5.60 -5.71 11.94
N VAL A 111 6.88 -5.98 12.15
CA VAL A 111 7.83 -6.34 11.09
C VAL A 111 8.37 -7.74 11.36
N PHE A 112 8.48 -8.52 10.29
CA PHE A 112 9.10 -9.84 10.31
C PHE A 112 10.42 -9.82 9.55
N THR A 113 11.48 -10.32 10.17
CA THR A 113 12.80 -10.42 9.56
C THR A 113 13.43 -11.73 9.97
N ASN A 114 13.70 -12.62 9.01
CA ASN A 114 14.45 -13.88 9.22
C ASN A 114 14.03 -14.71 10.44
N GLY A 115 12.73 -14.87 10.66
CA GLY A 115 12.17 -15.67 11.77
C GLY A 115 11.84 -14.86 13.02
N GLU A 116 12.25 -13.62 13.10
CA GLU A 116 11.93 -12.69 14.20
C GLU A 116 10.70 -11.85 13.87
N VAL A 117 9.87 -11.64 14.88
CA VAL A 117 8.69 -10.76 14.82
C VAL A 117 8.93 -9.60 15.78
N ASN A 118 9.16 -8.45 15.21
CA ASN A 118 9.47 -7.21 15.91
C ASN A 118 8.27 -6.28 15.94
N ILE A 119 7.93 -5.73 17.10
CA ILE A 119 6.88 -4.72 17.24
C ILE A 119 7.56 -3.41 17.63
N TYR A 120 7.37 -2.40 16.78
CA TYR A 120 7.88 -1.05 16.98
C TYR A 120 6.72 -0.11 17.28
N ASN A 121 6.88 0.75 18.27
CA ASN A 121 5.97 1.86 18.54
C ASN A 121 6.51 3.14 17.93
N ILE A 122 5.68 3.82 17.14
CA ILE A 122 6.02 5.09 16.50
C ILE A 122 5.38 6.23 17.26
N THR A 123 6.19 7.19 17.66
CA THR A 123 5.76 8.42 18.35
C THR A 123 6.46 9.63 17.73
N ASP A 124 6.03 10.83 18.10
CA ASP A 124 6.71 12.08 17.68
C ASP A 124 8.17 12.15 18.20
N ALA A 125 8.54 11.35 19.20
CA ALA A 125 9.90 11.26 19.72
C ALA A 125 10.78 10.25 18.97
N GLY A 126 10.23 9.55 17.96
CA GLY A 126 10.90 8.53 17.16
C GLY A 126 10.31 7.13 17.34
N THR A 127 11.00 6.16 16.78
CA THR A 127 10.60 4.75 16.75
C THR A 127 11.29 3.96 17.86
N LYS A 128 10.54 3.10 18.55
CA LYS A 128 11.05 2.28 19.64
C LYS A 128 10.62 0.82 19.49
N LEU A 129 11.57 -0.12 19.51
CA LEU A 129 11.27 -1.54 19.65
C LEU A 129 10.66 -1.80 21.04
N ILE A 130 9.43 -2.35 21.06
CA ILE A 130 8.69 -2.65 22.30
C ILE A 130 8.52 -4.15 22.55
N SER A 131 8.65 -4.98 21.53
CA SER A 131 8.59 -6.44 21.65
C SER A 131 9.40 -7.10 20.55
N ASN A 132 10.10 -8.18 20.93
CA ASN A 132 10.75 -9.11 20.01
C ASN A 132 10.31 -10.52 20.36
N SER A 133 9.95 -11.29 19.35
CA SER A 133 9.57 -12.70 19.48
C SER A 133 10.02 -13.45 18.23
N PHE A 134 10.06 -14.78 18.28
CA PHE A 134 10.60 -15.59 17.19
C PHE A 134 9.73 -16.81 16.88
N ILE A 135 9.70 -17.18 15.59
CA ILE A 135 9.07 -18.42 15.10
C ILE A 135 10.05 -19.59 15.33
N LYS A 136 9.59 -20.59 16.07
CA LYS A 136 10.39 -21.78 16.35
C LYS A 136 10.78 -22.50 15.05
N TYR A 137 12.08 -22.80 14.94
CA TYR A 137 12.63 -23.57 13.81
C TYR A 137 12.29 -22.96 12.43
N TYR A 138 12.17 -21.62 12.38
CA TYR A 138 11.94 -20.94 11.11
C TYR A 138 13.06 -21.25 10.12
N LYS A 139 12.67 -21.61 8.92
CA LYS A 139 13.55 -21.77 7.78
C LYS A 139 12.74 -21.55 6.50
N SER A 140 13.25 -20.73 5.60
CA SER A 140 12.76 -20.59 4.24
C SER A 140 13.94 -20.56 3.29
N ASN A 141 13.83 -21.19 2.14
CA ASN A 141 14.80 -21.08 1.05
C ASN A 141 14.30 -20.10 -0.03
N SER A 142 13.10 -19.58 0.13
CA SER A 142 12.53 -18.61 -0.81
C SER A 142 13.22 -17.26 -0.71
N ASN A 143 13.40 -16.62 -1.86
CA ASN A 143 13.79 -15.21 -1.95
C ASN A 143 12.57 -14.28 -1.79
N ILE A 144 11.34 -14.80 -1.96
CA ILE A 144 10.10 -14.04 -1.80
C ILE A 144 9.60 -14.23 -0.38
N LEU A 145 9.59 -13.16 0.41
CA LEU A 145 9.00 -13.15 1.73
C LEU A 145 7.70 -12.36 1.69
N SER A 146 6.60 -13.00 2.02
CA SER A 146 5.30 -12.36 2.09
C SER A 146 4.43 -12.94 3.20
N GLY A 147 3.50 -12.15 3.73
CA GLY A 147 2.64 -12.60 4.79
C GLY A 147 1.94 -11.48 5.54
N SER A 148 1.17 -11.85 6.55
CA SER A 148 0.47 -10.93 7.42
C SER A 148 0.27 -11.52 8.81
N ILE A 149 -0.07 -10.65 9.77
CA ILE A 149 -0.49 -11.04 11.11
C ILE A 149 -2.02 -10.91 11.21
N SER A 150 -2.67 -11.87 11.90
CA SER A 150 -4.13 -11.81 12.15
C SER A 150 -4.50 -10.57 12.97
N GLU A 151 -5.76 -10.12 12.87
CA GLU A 151 -6.25 -8.95 13.60
C GLU A 151 -6.13 -9.13 15.13
N ASP A 152 -6.35 -10.35 15.64
CA ASP A 152 -6.21 -10.70 17.07
C ASP A 152 -4.75 -10.92 17.52
N LYS A 153 -3.77 -10.77 16.65
CA LYS A 153 -2.31 -10.94 16.88
C LYS A 153 -1.91 -12.33 17.41
N LYS A 154 -2.71 -13.34 17.13
CA LYS A 154 -2.44 -14.72 17.56
C LYS A 154 -1.91 -15.62 16.47
N LEU A 155 -2.00 -15.21 15.22
CA LEU A 155 -1.62 -15.96 14.05
C LEU A 155 -0.75 -15.12 13.13
N ILE A 156 0.27 -15.73 12.55
CA ILE A 156 1.03 -15.18 11.44
C ILE A 156 0.86 -16.16 10.29
N VAL A 157 0.47 -15.65 9.12
CA VAL A 157 0.47 -16.42 7.87
C VAL A 157 1.60 -15.92 6.99
N LEU A 158 2.39 -16.85 6.47
CA LEU A 158 3.56 -16.58 5.64
C LEU A 158 3.53 -17.42 4.38
N SER A 159 4.12 -16.91 3.33
CA SER A 159 4.57 -17.68 2.19
C SER A 159 6.04 -18.05 2.37
N ALA A 160 6.38 -19.31 2.16
CA ALA A 160 7.74 -19.81 2.35
C ALA A 160 8.01 -21.07 1.48
N ASP A 161 9.26 -21.26 1.09
CA ASP A 161 9.80 -22.55 0.68
C ASP A 161 10.44 -23.21 1.91
N SER A 162 9.68 -24.06 2.57
CA SER A 162 10.05 -24.65 3.85
C SER A 162 9.75 -26.15 3.87
N TYR A 163 9.96 -26.78 5.02
CA TYR A 163 9.71 -28.21 5.16
C TYR A 163 8.26 -28.59 4.86
N GLY A 164 8.06 -29.49 3.90
CA GLY A 164 6.76 -29.98 3.48
C GLY A 164 6.06 -29.09 2.43
N SER A 165 6.79 -28.19 1.74
CA SER A 165 6.27 -27.49 0.58
C SER A 165 5.88 -28.46 -0.53
N TYR A 166 4.77 -28.15 -1.21
CA TYR A 166 4.27 -28.82 -2.42
C TYR A 166 4.85 -28.19 -3.68
N GLY A 167 5.01 -26.86 -3.66
CA GLY A 167 5.54 -26.05 -4.75
C GLY A 167 6.82 -25.31 -4.39
N VAL A 168 6.98 -24.13 -4.96
CA VAL A 168 8.12 -23.23 -4.71
C VAL A 168 7.86 -22.43 -3.43
N GLU A 169 6.80 -21.64 -3.41
CA GLU A 169 6.31 -20.97 -2.20
C GLU A 169 4.93 -21.53 -1.85
N ASP A 170 4.82 -22.02 -0.63
CA ASP A 170 3.57 -22.51 -0.03
C ASP A 170 3.12 -21.58 1.10
N LEU A 171 1.84 -21.63 1.41
CA LEU A 171 1.28 -20.91 2.56
C LEU A 171 1.40 -21.73 3.84
N TYR A 172 1.81 -21.03 4.89
CA TYR A 172 1.98 -21.57 6.24
C TYR A 172 1.31 -20.67 7.27
N VAL A 173 0.96 -21.24 8.41
CA VAL A 173 0.53 -20.51 9.60
C VAL A 173 1.46 -20.81 10.78
N SER A 174 1.72 -19.79 11.59
CA SER A 174 2.37 -19.92 12.91
C SER A 174 1.46 -19.34 13.99
N LYS A 175 1.35 -20.02 15.13
CA LYS A 175 0.46 -19.67 16.24
C LYS A 175 1.27 -19.08 17.39
N LYS A 176 0.79 -17.99 17.98
CA LYS A 176 1.41 -17.40 19.18
C LYS A 176 1.34 -18.39 20.35
N LEU A 177 2.47 -18.72 20.93
CA LEU A 177 2.55 -19.63 22.09
C LEU A 177 2.65 -18.82 23.40
N ASN A 178 3.41 -17.74 23.38
CA ASN A 178 3.58 -16.78 24.47
C ASN A 178 4.14 -15.46 23.89
N ASP A 179 4.50 -14.49 24.72
CA ASP A 179 4.94 -13.18 24.27
C ASP A 179 6.27 -13.16 23.52
N SER A 180 7.12 -14.19 23.70
CA SER A 180 8.43 -14.27 23.06
C SER A 180 8.52 -15.34 21.98
N THR A 181 7.45 -16.15 21.76
CA THR A 181 7.59 -17.36 20.95
C THR A 181 6.33 -17.68 20.15
N TRP A 182 6.53 -18.00 18.88
CA TRP A 182 5.54 -18.53 17.96
C TRP A 182 5.81 -20.02 17.68
N SER A 183 4.80 -20.76 17.28
CA SER A 183 4.97 -22.17 16.87
C SER A 183 5.86 -22.28 15.62
N SER A 184 6.38 -23.47 15.34
CA SER A 184 6.90 -23.76 13.99
C SER A 184 5.82 -23.58 12.92
N LEU A 185 6.25 -23.37 11.69
CA LEU A 185 5.38 -23.25 10.54
C LEU A 185 4.53 -24.50 10.34
N ILE A 186 3.24 -24.35 10.12
CA ILE A 186 2.28 -25.40 9.78
C ILE A 186 1.83 -25.14 8.34
N ASN A 187 2.16 -26.03 7.42
CA ASN A 187 1.73 -25.96 6.02
C ASN A 187 0.20 -26.04 5.95
N LEU A 188 -0.44 -25.16 5.16
CA LEU A 188 -1.90 -25.12 5.03
C LEU A 188 -2.49 -26.28 4.21
N GLY A 189 -1.64 -27.11 3.62
CA GLY A 189 -2.05 -28.34 2.95
C GLY A 189 -2.40 -28.18 1.48
N SER A 190 -2.57 -29.32 0.80
CA SER A 190 -2.76 -29.39 -0.65
C SER A 190 -4.13 -28.91 -1.16
N SER A 191 -5.05 -28.53 -0.28
CA SER A 191 -6.30 -27.87 -0.68
C SER A 191 -6.05 -26.44 -1.19
N ILE A 192 -4.97 -25.81 -0.72
CA ILE A 192 -4.56 -24.45 -1.09
C ILE A 192 -3.23 -24.49 -1.85
N ASN A 193 -2.22 -25.16 -1.27
CA ASN A 193 -0.87 -25.17 -1.82
C ASN A 193 -0.79 -26.12 -3.02
N THR A 194 -0.28 -25.60 -4.14
CA THR A 194 -0.13 -26.33 -5.42
C THR A 194 1.33 -26.68 -5.69
N SER A 195 1.63 -27.19 -6.86
CA SER A 195 3.02 -27.36 -7.33
C SER A 195 3.65 -26.04 -7.86
N TYR A 196 2.93 -24.96 -7.80
CA TYR A 196 3.34 -23.62 -8.24
C TYR A 196 3.64 -22.72 -7.04
N GLN A 197 3.19 -21.47 -7.07
CA GLN A 197 3.47 -20.49 -6.04
C GLN A 197 2.17 -19.94 -5.44
N GLU A 198 2.08 -20.01 -4.13
CA GLU A 198 1.07 -19.34 -3.32
C GLU A 198 1.76 -18.32 -2.42
N THR A 199 1.37 -17.04 -2.58
CA THR A 199 2.07 -15.91 -1.97
C THR A 199 1.11 -14.90 -1.36
N TYR A 200 1.62 -13.96 -0.59
CA TYR A 200 0.88 -12.83 0.00
C TYR A 200 -0.39 -13.24 0.77
N PRO A 201 -0.30 -14.18 1.73
CA PRO A 201 -1.47 -14.59 2.49
C PRO A 201 -1.94 -13.51 3.45
N TYR A 202 -3.27 -13.37 3.55
CA TYR A 202 -3.96 -12.48 4.48
C TYR A 202 -5.20 -13.17 5.07
N LEU A 203 -5.38 -13.10 6.40
CA LEU A 203 -6.54 -13.69 7.08
C LEU A 203 -7.68 -12.67 7.24
N SER A 204 -8.91 -13.13 7.10
CA SER A 204 -10.08 -12.36 7.53
C SER A 204 -10.03 -12.07 9.03
N SER A 205 -10.75 -11.03 9.48
CA SER A 205 -10.74 -10.60 10.89
C SER A 205 -11.15 -11.68 11.89
N ASP A 206 -11.99 -12.63 11.48
CA ASP A 206 -12.42 -13.78 12.26
C ASP A 206 -11.54 -15.04 12.07
N ASN A 207 -10.47 -14.96 11.28
CA ASN A 207 -9.57 -16.05 10.93
C ASN A 207 -10.24 -17.25 10.23
N SER A 208 -11.45 -17.08 9.68
CA SER A 208 -12.19 -18.15 8.99
C SER A 208 -11.81 -18.27 7.51
N ARG A 209 -11.19 -17.25 6.92
CA ARG A 209 -10.85 -17.17 5.50
C ARG A 209 -9.41 -16.71 5.32
N VAL A 210 -8.72 -17.29 4.34
CA VAL A 210 -7.44 -16.81 3.85
C VAL A 210 -7.59 -16.27 2.43
N PHE A 211 -7.04 -15.07 2.18
CA PHE A 211 -6.82 -14.50 0.86
C PHE A 211 -5.36 -14.72 0.50
N PHE A 212 -5.08 -14.97 -0.77
CA PHE A 212 -3.72 -15.19 -1.24
C PHE A 212 -3.62 -14.99 -2.75
N SER A 213 -2.42 -14.84 -3.24
CA SER A 213 -2.12 -14.77 -4.66
C SER A 213 -1.54 -16.08 -5.12
N SER A 214 -1.95 -16.57 -6.28
CA SER A 214 -1.44 -17.81 -6.86
C SER A 214 -1.37 -17.74 -8.37
N ASN A 215 -0.37 -18.41 -8.93
CA ASN A 215 -0.25 -18.74 -10.36
C ASN A 215 -0.50 -20.23 -10.64
N GLY A 216 -0.98 -20.98 -9.64
CA GLY A 216 -1.26 -22.42 -9.74
C GLY A 216 -2.71 -22.78 -10.07
N TYR A 217 -3.61 -21.80 -10.14
CA TYR A 217 -5.03 -21.98 -10.45
C TYR A 217 -5.39 -21.24 -11.74
N ASP A 218 -6.46 -21.69 -12.41
CA ASP A 218 -7.01 -20.99 -13.55
C ASP A 218 -7.47 -19.58 -13.15
N GLY A 219 -7.03 -18.57 -13.89
CA GLY A 219 -7.26 -17.17 -13.57
C GLY A 219 -7.34 -16.27 -14.80
N TYR A 220 -7.11 -14.99 -14.59
CA TYR A 220 -7.18 -13.94 -15.61
C TYR A 220 -5.79 -13.59 -16.16
N GLY A 221 -4.74 -13.73 -15.33
CA GLY A 221 -3.42 -13.26 -15.68
C GLY A 221 -2.27 -14.15 -15.15
N GLY A 222 -1.23 -13.51 -14.65
CA GLY A 222 -0.07 -14.17 -14.07
C GLY A 222 -0.38 -14.71 -12.67
N PHE A 223 -0.29 -13.83 -11.66
CA PHE A 223 -0.82 -14.11 -10.32
C PHE A 223 -2.21 -13.50 -10.21
N ASP A 224 -3.15 -14.28 -9.74
CA ASP A 224 -4.49 -13.81 -9.38
C ASP A 224 -4.72 -13.94 -7.87
N ILE A 225 -5.60 -13.11 -7.32
CA ILE A 225 -6.01 -13.18 -5.92
C ILE A 225 -7.19 -14.13 -5.78
N PHE A 226 -7.03 -15.09 -4.86
CA PHE A 226 -8.03 -16.09 -4.48
C PHE A 226 -8.37 -15.96 -3.01
N TYR A 227 -9.46 -16.62 -2.60
CA TYR A 227 -9.73 -16.88 -1.20
C TYR A 227 -10.17 -18.33 -0.99
N SER A 228 -9.97 -18.82 0.24
CA SER A 228 -10.45 -20.12 0.68
C SER A 228 -10.92 -20.07 2.11
N ASP A 229 -11.98 -20.84 2.43
CA ASP A 229 -12.59 -20.88 3.75
C ASP A 229 -12.05 -22.08 4.55
N ARG A 230 -11.64 -21.79 5.79
CA ARG A 230 -11.10 -22.78 6.72
C ARG A 230 -12.19 -23.76 7.13
N GLN A 231 -11.90 -25.06 7.06
CA GLN A 231 -12.88 -26.12 7.33
C GLN A 231 -12.75 -26.72 8.74
N ASP A 232 -11.56 -26.61 9.37
CA ASP A 232 -11.31 -27.12 10.71
C ASP A 232 -10.21 -26.37 11.46
N ASP A 233 -9.92 -26.77 12.68
CA ASP A 233 -8.91 -26.15 13.54
C ASP A 233 -7.48 -26.70 13.31
N SER A 234 -7.32 -27.68 12.43
CA SER A 234 -5.98 -28.22 12.07
C SER A 234 -5.16 -27.26 11.22
N TRP A 235 -5.81 -26.33 10.53
CA TRP A 235 -5.25 -25.43 9.50
C TRP A 235 -4.79 -26.14 8.23
N LYS A 236 -5.18 -27.40 8.03
CA LYS A 236 -4.81 -28.19 6.86
C LYS A 236 -5.97 -28.50 5.93
N GLN A 237 -7.19 -28.18 6.36
CA GLN A 237 -8.42 -28.42 5.60
C GLN A 237 -9.07 -27.09 5.23
N TRP A 238 -9.17 -26.85 3.94
CA TRP A 238 -9.68 -25.60 3.36
C TRP A 238 -10.67 -25.94 2.23
N SER A 239 -11.56 -25.02 1.92
CA SER A 239 -12.41 -25.12 0.74
C SER A 239 -11.58 -25.04 -0.53
N GLN A 240 -12.15 -25.41 -1.67
CA GLN A 240 -11.54 -25.10 -2.96
C GLN A 240 -11.38 -23.58 -3.09
N PRO A 241 -10.21 -23.08 -3.51
CA PRO A 241 -9.98 -21.65 -3.72
C PRO A 241 -10.93 -21.06 -4.75
N ILE A 242 -11.39 -19.85 -4.47
CA ILE A 242 -12.30 -19.08 -5.34
C ILE A 242 -11.59 -17.80 -5.78
N ASN A 243 -11.52 -17.58 -7.09
CA ASN A 243 -10.95 -16.38 -7.70
C ASN A 243 -11.81 -15.15 -7.37
N LEU A 244 -11.21 -14.01 -6.99
CA LEU A 244 -11.93 -12.77 -6.65
C LEU A 244 -12.59 -12.09 -7.85
N GLY A 245 -12.35 -12.58 -9.06
CA GLY A 245 -12.99 -12.10 -10.29
C GLY A 245 -12.36 -10.84 -10.87
N ASN A 246 -12.87 -10.45 -12.04
CA ASN A 246 -12.27 -9.43 -12.92
C ASN A 246 -12.38 -7.97 -12.43
N LYS A 247 -12.99 -7.73 -11.28
CA LYS A 247 -12.94 -6.41 -10.63
C LYS A 247 -11.65 -6.19 -9.84
N ILE A 248 -11.02 -7.27 -9.40
CA ILE A 248 -9.73 -7.29 -8.71
C ILE A 248 -8.66 -7.80 -9.68
N ASN A 249 -8.86 -9.00 -10.21
CA ASN A 249 -7.92 -9.69 -11.07
C ASN A 249 -7.98 -9.22 -12.53
N SER A 250 -6.86 -9.28 -13.23
CA SER A 250 -6.71 -8.77 -14.60
C SER A 250 -5.76 -9.66 -15.41
N GLU A 251 -5.49 -9.27 -16.66
CA GLU A 251 -4.46 -9.90 -17.49
C GLU A 251 -3.02 -9.71 -16.97
N GLY A 252 -2.83 -8.89 -15.94
CA GLY A 252 -1.56 -8.69 -15.26
C GLY A 252 -1.32 -9.71 -14.16
N SER A 253 -0.64 -9.25 -13.10
CA SER A 253 -0.48 -10.00 -11.85
C SER A 253 -0.99 -9.16 -10.70
N GLU A 254 -1.86 -9.71 -9.89
CA GLU A 254 -2.39 -9.09 -8.68
C GLU A 254 -1.87 -9.83 -7.46
N ASN A 255 -1.37 -9.05 -6.49
CA ASN A 255 -0.74 -9.56 -5.28
C ASN A 255 -1.16 -8.78 -4.03
N SER A 256 -0.86 -9.34 -2.85
CA SER A 256 -0.87 -8.60 -1.59
C SER A 256 -2.22 -7.98 -1.23
N PHE A 257 -3.30 -8.78 -1.34
CA PHE A 257 -4.64 -8.33 -0.98
C PHE A 257 -4.79 -8.18 0.54
N ILE A 258 -5.24 -7.00 0.97
CA ILE A 258 -5.56 -6.68 2.36
C ILE A 258 -6.94 -6.05 2.41
N TYR A 259 -7.76 -6.47 3.37
CA TYR A 259 -9.08 -5.90 3.65
C TYR A 259 -9.17 -5.45 5.10
N ASP A 260 -9.17 -4.14 5.31
CA ASP A 260 -9.48 -3.55 6.61
C ASP A 260 -11.01 -3.39 6.76
N SER A 261 -11.63 -4.30 7.50
CA SER A 261 -13.07 -4.30 7.76
C SER A 261 -13.55 -3.09 8.56
N ASN A 262 -12.68 -2.45 9.35
CA ASN A 262 -13.04 -1.30 10.17
C ASN A 262 -13.18 -0.02 9.33
N SER A 263 -12.35 0.12 8.32
CA SER A 263 -12.37 1.29 7.42
C SER A 263 -13.10 1.04 6.10
N ASN A 264 -13.50 -0.21 5.82
CA ASN A 264 -13.98 -0.67 4.51
C ASN A 264 -13.02 -0.35 3.36
N ILE A 265 -11.71 -0.44 3.64
CA ILE A 265 -10.67 -0.21 2.63
C ILE A 265 -10.05 -1.54 2.24
N ILE A 266 -9.93 -1.76 0.95
CA ILE A 266 -9.08 -2.82 0.40
C ILE A 266 -7.84 -2.20 -0.23
N SER A 267 -6.72 -2.91 -0.13
CA SER A 267 -5.51 -2.63 -0.89
C SER A 267 -5.02 -3.89 -1.56
N PHE A 268 -4.43 -3.74 -2.72
CA PHE A 268 -3.70 -4.81 -3.42
C PHE A 268 -2.71 -4.19 -4.41
N SER A 269 -1.69 -4.93 -4.79
CA SER A 269 -0.78 -4.51 -5.86
C SER A 269 -1.18 -5.14 -7.19
N SER A 270 -0.99 -4.41 -8.28
CA SER A 270 -1.32 -4.86 -9.64
C SER A 270 -0.30 -4.37 -10.65
N SER A 271 0.13 -5.27 -11.54
CA SER A 271 0.99 -4.92 -12.67
C SER A 271 0.22 -4.35 -13.85
N LYS A 272 -1.11 -4.42 -13.85
CA LYS A 272 -1.94 -3.82 -14.89
C LYS A 272 -1.91 -2.31 -14.81
N ASN A 273 -1.45 -1.67 -15.90
CA ASN A 273 -1.29 -0.22 -15.99
C ASN A 273 -0.39 0.37 -14.88
N SER A 274 0.55 -0.42 -14.38
CA SER A 274 1.50 0.03 -13.38
C SER A 274 2.53 0.99 -13.97
N ILE A 275 3.10 1.80 -13.10
CA ILE A 275 4.21 2.71 -13.42
C ILE A 275 5.49 1.91 -13.62
N GLY A 276 5.68 0.90 -12.77
CA GLY A 276 6.84 0.03 -12.74
C GLY A 276 6.47 -1.44 -12.78
N ASN A 277 7.01 -2.21 -11.84
CA ASN A 277 6.75 -3.65 -11.77
C ASN A 277 5.33 -3.96 -11.31
N SER A 278 4.87 -3.28 -10.26
CA SER A 278 3.49 -3.38 -9.76
C SER A 278 3.18 -2.21 -8.84
N ASP A 279 1.98 -1.65 -8.95
CA ASP A 279 1.51 -0.49 -8.21
C ASP A 279 0.54 -0.91 -7.10
N LEU A 280 0.68 -0.37 -5.90
CA LEU A 280 -0.33 -0.44 -4.85
C LEU A 280 -1.56 0.38 -5.23
N LYS A 281 -2.72 -0.24 -5.09
CA LYS A 281 -4.04 0.35 -5.32
C LYS A 281 -4.87 0.26 -4.05
N PHE A 282 -5.60 1.33 -3.74
CA PHE A 282 -6.49 1.41 -2.59
C PHE A 282 -7.90 1.74 -3.04
N TYR A 283 -8.89 1.07 -2.45
CA TYR A 283 -10.30 1.26 -2.78
C TYR A 283 -11.16 1.27 -1.52
N TYR A 284 -12.16 2.14 -1.49
CA TYR A 284 -13.29 1.97 -0.60
C TYR A 284 -14.21 0.87 -1.13
N LEU A 285 -14.60 -0.03 -0.25
CA LEU A 285 -15.52 -1.12 -0.58
C LEU A 285 -16.97 -0.69 -0.29
N ASN A 286 -17.87 -0.85 -1.28
CA ASN A 286 -19.31 -0.66 -1.14
C ASN A 286 -19.79 0.72 -0.65
N LEU A 287 -19.01 1.77 -0.76
CA LEU A 287 -19.49 3.12 -0.56
C LEU A 287 -20.19 3.62 -1.83
N ASP A 288 -21.38 4.19 -1.67
CA ASP A 288 -21.93 5.03 -2.71
C ASP A 288 -21.04 6.27 -2.87
N LYS A 289 -20.89 6.78 -4.09
CA LYS A 289 -20.05 7.98 -4.34
C LYS A 289 -20.46 9.18 -3.47
N ASN A 290 -21.70 9.20 -2.99
CA ASN A 290 -22.25 10.24 -2.12
C ASN A 290 -21.91 10.03 -0.63
N ASP A 291 -21.49 8.81 -0.25
CA ASP A 291 -21.09 8.43 1.12
C ASP A 291 -19.57 8.40 1.30
N LEU A 292 -18.82 8.86 0.29
CA LEU A 292 -17.38 9.10 0.48
C LEU A 292 -17.21 10.02 1.68
N PRO A 293 -16.35 9.68 2.65
CA PRO A 293 -16.12 10.54 3.80
C PRO A 293 -15.88 11.95 3.26
N SER A 294 -16.80 12.85 3.58
CA SER A 294 -16.55 14.27 3.38
C SER A 294 -15.22 14.53 4.05
N SER A 295 -14.35 15.21 3.35
CA SER A 295 -13.06 15.62 3.88
C SER A 295 -13.28 16.30 5.23
N ASP A 296 -13.20 15.52 6.32
CA ASP A 296 -13.20 16.10 7.66
C ASP A 296 -11.88 16.86 7.81
N ILE A 297 -11.97 18.15 7.57
CA ILE A 297 -10.90 19.18 7.63
C ILE A 297 -10.34 19.33 9.06
N THR A 298 -10.44 18.33 9.93
CA THR A 298 -10.28 18.57 11.36
C THR A 298 -8.98 18.08 12.01
N ASN A 299 -7.99 17.55 11.28
CA ASN A 299 -6.68 17.29 11.91
C ASN A 299 -5.53 17.46 10.93
N PHE A 300 -5.04 18.70 10.83
CA PHE A 300 -3.75 19.00 10.23
C PHE A 300 -2.64 18.35 11.07
N SER A 301 -2.07 17.27 10.57
CA SER A 301 -0.76 16.85 11.05
C SER A 301 0.22 18.00 10.76
N SER A 302 0.99 18.40 11.75
CA SER A 302 1.97 19.49 11.60
C SER A 302 2.89 19.18 10.41
N ILE A 303 2.90 20.08 9.41
CA ILE A 303 3.91 20.02 8.34
C ILE A 303 5.28 20.21 8.98
N GLU A 304 6.22 19.35 8.61
CA GLU A 304 7.62 19.49 9.01
C GLU A 304 8.32 20.51 8.11
N ASP A 305 9.32 21.17 8.67
CA ASP A 305 10.13 22.11 7.90
C ASP A 305 10.91 21.38 6.80
N GLY A 306 10.82 21.88 5.57
CA GLY A 306 11.42 21.21 4.40
C GLY A 306 10.58 20.08 3.81
N GLN A 307 9.40 19.80 4.32
CA GLN A 307 8.54 18.72 3.82
C GLN A 307 8.15 18.93 2.36
N LYS A 308 8.43 17.91 1.53
CA LYS A 308 8.20 17.91 0.09
C LYS A 308 6.96 17.10 -0.28
N ILE A 309 6.16 17.61 -1.22
CA ILE A 309 4.96 16.97 -1.72
C ILE A 309 4.90 17.06 -3.25
N ILE A 310 4.54 15.97 -3.90
CA ILE A 310 4.28 15.94 -5.35
C ILE A 310 2.84 16.38 -5.62
N LEU A 311 2.66 17.37 -6.47
CA LEU A 311 1.33 17.82 -6.90
C LEU A 311 0.83 16.91 -8.05
N ASN A 312 0.29 15.76 -7.69
CA ASN A 312 -0.07 14.67 -8.59
C ASN A 312 -1.32 14.94 -9.48
N LYS A 313 -2.10 15.96 -9.14
CA LYS A 313 -3.26 16.42 -9.91
C LYS A 313 -3.05 17.80 -10.55
N VAL A 314 -1.82 18.30 -10.61
CA VAL A 314 -1.48 19.54 -11.32
C VAL A 314 -0.98 19.19 -12.72
N PHE A 315 -1.86 19.28 -13.70
CA PHE A 315 -1.62 18.92 -15.09
C PHE A 315 -1.54 20.15 -16.00
N PHE A 316 -0.78 20.01 -17.08
CA PHE A 316 -0.62 21.04 -18.10
C PHE A 316 -0.96 20.48 -19.47
N TYR A 317 -1.41 21.32 -20.38
CA TYR A 317 -1.51 20.92 -21.79
C TYR A 317 -0.15 20.46 -22.32
N GLN A 318 -0.17 19.57 -23.31
CA GLN A 318 1.04 19.02 -23.87
C GLN A 318 1.99 20.12 -24.38
N SER A 319 3.26 20.05 -23.99
CA SER A 319 4.28 21.03 -24.34
C SER A 319 3.95 22.49 -23.94
N SER A 320 3.00 22.68 -23.02
CA SER A 320 2.53 23.98 -22.55
C SER A 320 2.77 24.14 -21.04
N HIS A 321 2.65 25.38 -20.57
CA HIS A 321 2.61 25.77 -19.17
C HIS A 321 1.18 26.19 -18.72
N GLU A 322 0.19 26.04 -19.59
CA GLU A 322 -1.21 26.28 -19.26
C GLU A 322 -1.79 25.11 -18.48
N LEU A 323 -2.47 25.39 -17.38
CA LEU A 323 -3.11 24.41 -16.52
C LEU A 323 -4.35 23.81 -17.17
N LEU A 324 -4.52 22.50 -17.01
CA LEU A 324 -5.81 21.86 -17.28
C LEU A 324 -6.81 22.17 -16.16
N ASN A 325 -8.09 22.16 -16.47
CA ASN A 325 -9.16 22.48 -15.52
C ASN A 325 -9.13 21.59 -14.26
N GLU A 326 -8.76 20.33 -14.42
CA GLU A 326 -8.63 19.34 -13.34
C GLU A 326 -7.57 19.71 -12.29
N SER A 327 -6.67 20.66 -12.61
CA SER A 327 -5.61 21.11 -11.71
C SER A 327 -6.10 22.08 -10.64
N PHE A 328 -7.20 22.77 -10.89
CA PHE A 328 -7.64 23.86 -10.01
C PHE A 328 -8.11 23.35 -8.66
N ASP A 329 -8.73 22.17 -8.58
CA ASP A 329 -9.18 21.61 -7.30
C ASP A 329 -8.00 21.40 -6.34
N GLN A 330 -6.88 20.81 -6.82
CA GLN A 330 -5.69 20.63 -5.98
C GLN A 330 -5.02 21.95 -5.62
N LEU A 331 -5.00 22.90 -6.54
CA LEU A 331 -4.42 24.23 -6.27
C LEU A 331 -5.28 25.05 -5.28
N ASP A 332 -6.59 24.88 -5.29
CA ASP A 332 -7.50 25.49 -4.33
C ASP A 332 -7.34 24.89 -2.92
N LEU A 333 -7.12 23.59 -2.82
CA LEU A 333 -6.75 22.94 -1.55
C LEU A 333 -5.45 23.52 -0.97
N ILE A 334 -4.42 23.68 -1.81
CA ILE A 334 -3.14 24.27 -1.40
C ILE A 334 -3.34 25.74 -0.97
N PHE A 335 -4.15 26.49 -1.70
CA PHE A 335 -4.49 27.87 -1.34
C PHE A 335 -5.15 27.93 0.04
N ASN A 336 -6.19 27.13 0.29
CA ASN A 336 -6.89 27.09 1.57
C ASN A 336 -5.92 26.75 2.71
N PHE A 337 -5.10 25.72 2.51
CA PHE A 337 -4.10 25.31 3.48
C PHE A 337 -3.10 26.42 3.82
N LEU A 338 -2.53 27.09 2.82
CA LEU A 338 -1.60 28.21 3.02
C LEU A 338 -2.28 29.43 3.64
N ASN A 339 -3.56 29.64 3.37
CA ASN A 339 -4.35 30.73 3.95
C ASN A 339 -4.63 30.51 5.44
N GLU A 340 -4.84 29.26 5.86
CA GLU A 340 -5.01 28.89 7.27
C GLU A 340 -3.67 28.86 8.02
N ASN A 341 -2.55 28.58 7.34
CA ASN A 341 -1.22 28.45 7.93
C ASN A 341 -0.30 29.61 7.49
N GLN A 342 -0.51 30.79 8.06
CA GLN A 342 0.17 32.03 7.67
C GLN A 342 1.69 32.04 7.93
N ASN A 343 2.18 31.15 8.80
CA ASN A 343 3.59 30.95 9.14
C ASN A 343 4.34 30.04 8.17
N LEU A 344 3.68 29.51 7.12
CA LEU A 344 4.32 28.68 6.11
C LEU A 344 4.71 29.49 4.88
N THR A 345 5.88 29.20 4.35
CA THR A 345 6.32 29.58 3.00
C THR A 345 6.47 28.34 2.15
N VAL A 346 6.41 28.48 0.83
CA VAL A 346 6.54 27.35 -0.09
C VAL A 346 7.55 27.63 -1.18
N PHE A 347 8.28 26.58 -1.55
CA PHE A 347 9.13 26.57 -2.71
C PHE A 347 8.63 25.53 -3.71
N LEU A 348 8.39 25.96 -4.96
CA LEU A 348 7.86 25.12 -6.04
C LEU A 348 9.02 24.61 -6.92
N GLU A 349 9.09 23.31 -7.17
CA GLU A 349 10.02 22.69 -8.10
C GLU A 349 9.25 22.16 -9.32
N GLY A 350 9.65 22.58 -10.53
CA GLY A 350 9.03 22.11 -11.78
C GLY A 350 9.96 21.14 -12.51
N HIS A 351 9.39 20.04 -12.99
CA HIS A 351 10.14 18.98 -13.68
C HIS A 351 9.51 18.62 -15.02
N THR A 352 10.34 18.12 -15.94
CA THR A 352 9.92 17.47 -17.19
C THR A 352 10.51 16.08 -17.26
N ASP A 353 10.08 15.26 -18.22
CA ASP A 353 10.86 14.13 -18.67
C ASP A 353 12.16 14.61 -19.37
N ASN A 354 13.03 13.66 -19.72
CA ASN A 354 14.30 13.96 -20.41
C ASN A 354 14.16 13.97 -21.94
N ILE A 355 12.93 13.89 -22.48
CA ILE A 355 12.71 13.86 -23.92
C ILE A 355 12.88 15.27 -24.50
N GLY A 356 13.64 15.38 -25.58
CA GLY A 356 13.84 16.62 -26.32
C GLY A 356 15.00 17.47 -25.85
N ASN A 357 14.89 18.78 -26.07
CA ASN A 357 15.99 19.71 -25.80
C ASN A 357 16.03 20.14 -24.33
N ALA A 358 17.13 19.85 -23.63
CA ALA A 358 17.29 20.13 -22.19
C ALA A 358 17.06 21.61 -21.83
N LYS A 359 17.52 22.56 -22.66
CA LYS A 359 17.31 23.99 -22.42
C LYS A 359 15.84 24.40 -22.51
N LYS A 360 15.11 23.81 -23.51
CA LYS A 360 13.65 24.04 -23.64
C LYS A 360 12.89 23.40 -22.47
N ASN A 361 13.30 22.22 -22.02
CA ASN A 361 12.71 21.55 -20.86
C ASN A 361 12.92 22.36 -19.57
N LEU A 362 14.11 22.92 -19.37
CA LEU A 362 14.40 23.79 -18.23
C LEU A 362 13.51 25.05 -18.26
N GLU A 363 13.39 25.69 -19.42
CA GLU A 363 12.52 26.87 -19.59
C GLU A 363 11.02 26.52 -19.37
N LEU A 364 10.54 25.39 -19.92
CA LEU A 364 9.17 24.96 -19.77
C LEU A 364 8.80 24.66 -18.31
N SER A 365 9.67 23.94 -17.61
CA SER A 365 9.45 23.65 -16.19
C SER A 365 9.41 24.91 -15.34
N GLY A 366 10.28 25.90 -15.64
CA GLY A 366 10.24 27.22 -15.00
C GLY A 366 8.92 27.96 -15.26
N LYS A 367 8.43 27.96 -16.50
CA LYS A 367 7.12 28.56 -16.85
C LYS A 367 5.95 27.89 -16.12
N ARG A 368 5.97 26.57 -15.95
CA ARG A 368 4.97 25.83 -15.17
C ARG A 368 4.94 26.26 -13.72
N VAL A 369 6.12 26.35 -13.09
CA VAL A 369 6.25 26.89 -11.72
C VAL A 369 5.65 28.29 -11.62
N GLN A 370 5.97 29.18 -12.58
CA GLN A 370 5.41 30.54 -12.57
C GLN A 370 3.90 30.57 -12.73
N THR A 371 3.31 29.64 -13.49
CA THR A 371 1.85 29.55 -13.64
C THR A 371 1.20 29.14 -12.32
N VAL A 372 1.70 28.12 -11.62
CA VAL A 372 1.21 27.72 -10.29
C VAL A 372 1.37 28.83 -9.28
N LYS A 373 2.56 29.45 -9.22
CA LYS A 373 2.84 30.61 -8.35
C LYS A 373 1.86 31.75 -8.60
N LYS A 374 1.62 32.12 -9.87
CA LYS A 374 0.67 33.17 -10.26
C LYS A 374 -0.75 32.84 -9.80
N TYR A 375 -1.19 31.58 -9.96
CA TYR A 375 -2.50 31.13 -9.52
C TYR A 375 -2.69 31.36 -8.02
N LEU A 376 -1.79 30.85 -7.18
CA LEU A 376 -1.86 30.98 -5.73
C LEU A 376 -1.82 32.46 -5.27
N ILE A 377 -1.01 33.29 -5.92
CA ILE A 377 -0.97 34.74 -5.65
C ILE A 377 -2.28 35.39 -6.04
N THR A 378 -2.87 35.06 -7.18
CA THR A 378 -4.16 35.63 -7.62
C THR A 378 -5.30 35.24 -6.68
N LYS A 379 -5.23 34.07 -6.06
CA LYS A 379 -6.17 33.61 -5.02
C LYS A 379 -5.99 34.38 -3.68
N GLY A 380 -4.83 34.99 -3.44
CA GLY A 380 -4.61 35.81 -2.25
C GLY A 380 -3.38 35.52 -1.42
N ILE A 381 -2.57 34.48 -1.80
CA ILE A 381 -1.34 34.17 -1.06
C ILE A 381 -0.30 35.28 -1.31
N ASN A 382 0.30 35.77 -0.24
CA ASN A 382 1.32 36.82 -0.32
C ASN A 382 2.52 36.34 -1.18
N LYS A 383 2.90 37.14 -2.18
CA LYS A 383 4.01 36.87 -3.10
C LYS A 383 5.33 36.52 -2.38
N LYS A 384 5.57 37.08 -1.19
CA LYS A 384 6.78 36.80 -0.40
C LYS A 384 6.81 35.39 0.19
N ARG A 385 5.66 34.71 0.23
CA ARG A 385 5.52 33.36 0.79
C ARG A 385 5.70 32.26 -0.25
N ILE A 386 5.82 32.62 -1.53
CA ILE A 386 5.91 31.62 -2.61
C ILE A 386 7.14 31.92 -3.46
N ASP A 387 8.04 30.96 -3.57
CA ASP A 387 9.12 30.97 -4.54
C ASP A 387 9.21 29.66 -5.30
N GLY A 388 10.10 29.54 -6.28
CA GLY A 388 10.25 28.28 -7.00
C GLY A 388 11.14 28.37 -8.24
N LYS A 389 11.55 27.20 -8.73
CA LYS A 389 12.50 27.03 -9.83
C LYS A 389 12.13 25.82 -10.69
N GLY A 390 12.37 25.94 -12.01
CA GLY A 390 12.34 24.79 -12.92
C GLY A 390 13.68 24.06 -12.93
N PHE A 391 13.62 22.73 -13.03
CA PHE A 391 14.79 21.84 -13.11
C PHE A 391 14.82 21.05 -14.43
N GLY A 392 13.83 21.23 -15.32
CA GLY A 392 13.76 20.43 -16.55
C GLY A 392 13.76 18.94 -16.26
N GLY A 393 14.50 18.16 -17.02
CA GLY A 393 14.68 16.71 -16.84
C GLY A 393 15.89 16.31 -15.98
N GLU A 394 16.51 17.24 -15.23
CA GLU A 394 17.75 16.97 -14.46
C GLU A 394 17.51 16.13 -13.20
N ARG A 395 16.27 16.14 -12.67
CA ARG A 395 15.89 15.44 -11.44
C ARG A 395 14.71 14.53 -11.72
N PRO A 396 14.90 13.40 -12.42
CA PRO A 396 13.83 12.45 -12.66
C PRO A 396 13.41 11.80 -11.34
N LEU A 397 12.12 11.63 -11.16
CA LEU A 397 11.55 10.87 -10.03
C LEU A 397 11.80 9.37 -10.23
N ILE A 398 11.70 8.95 -11.50
CA ILE A 398 11.91 7.56 -11.92
C ILE A 398 12.68 7.54 -13.26
N SER A 399 13.26 6.39 -13.57
CA SER A 399 13.98 6.20 -14.83
C SER A 399 13.08 6.45 -16.04
N ASN A 400 13.53 7.25 -17.02
CA ASN A 400 12.79 7.63 -18.24
C ASN A 400 12.74 6.49 -19.27
N LYS A 401 12.24 5.30 -18.90
CA LYS A 401 12.24 4.10 -19.75
C LYS A 401 10.91 3.85 -20.47
N SER A 402 9.80 4.41 -19.98
CA SER A 402 8.46 4.17 -20.54
C SER A 402 7.64 5.46 -20.64
N SER A 403 6.54 5.41 -21.39
CA SER A 403 5.59 6.54 -21.47
C SER A 403 4.98 6.87 -20.10
N SER A 404 4.73 5.87 -19.27
CA SER A 404 4.19 6.02 -17.91
C SER A 404 5.20 6.72 -17.01
N SER A 405 6.48 6.28 -17.01
CA SER A 405 7.54 6.91 -16.24
C SER A 405 7.77 8.37 -16.66
N ASN A 406 7.71 8.66 -17.95
CA ASN A 406 7.80 10.02 -18.46
C ASN A 406 6.66 10.92 -17.94
N LYS A 407 5.44 10.38 -17.78
CA LYS A 407 4.30 11.10 -17.24
C LYS A 407 4.54 11.55 -15.79
N LEU A 408 5.13 10.70 -14.95
CA LEU A 408 5.46 11.03 -13.56
C LEU A 408 6.60 12.04 -13.43
N ASN A 409 7.56 11.99 -14.35
CA ASN A 409 8.65 12.94 -14.36
C ASN A 409 8.18 14.37 -14.75
N ARG A 410 7.06 14.50 -15.46
CA ARG A 410 6.41 15.79 -15.77
C ARG A 410 5.50 16.23 -14.63
N ARG A 411 6.09 16.80 -13.57
CA ARG A 411 5.42 17.13 -12.32
C ARG A 411 5.81 18.51 -11.78
N VAL A 412 5.02 18.97 -10.83
CA VAL A 412 5.37 20.07 -9.92
C VAL A 412 5.41 19.53 -8.51
N GLU A 413 6.43 19.88 -7.76
CA GLU A 413 6.59 19.57 -6.34
C GLU A 413 6.46 20.85 -5.54
N ILE A 414 5.97 20.77 -4.31
CA ILE A 414 5.89 21.86 -3.35
C ILE A 414 6.64 21.47 -2.08
N ILE A 415 7.51 22.35 -1.62
CA ILE A 415 8.26 22.22 -0.39
C ILE A 415 7.75 23.26 0.58
N PHE A 416 7.31 22.82 1.76
CA PHE A 416 6.84 23.70 2.82
C PHE A 416 7.97 24.03 3.78
N ASN A 417 8.14 25.33 4.12
CA ASN A 417 9.11 25.79 5.10
C ASN A 417 8.40 26.63 6.14
N LYS A 418 8.77 26.46 7.41
CA LYS A 418 8.28 27.28 8.52
C LYS A 418 9.04 28.60 8.54
N THR A 419 8.33 29.70 8.58
CA THR A 419 8.97 31.01 8.89
C THR A 419 9.26 31.05 10.38
N MET A 420 10.52 31.30 10.73
CA MET A 420 10.93 31.56 12.11
C MET A 420 10.24 32.79 12.67
#